data_0ccdcebbc4eda3c778a970caef49e6ec
#
_entry.id   0ccdcebbc4eda3c778a970caef49e6ec
#
_cell.length_a   1.000
_cell.length_b   1.000
_cell.length_c   1.000
_cell.angle_alpha   90.00
_cell.angle_beta   90.00
_cell.angle_gamma   90.00
#
_symmetry.space_group_name_H-M   'P 1'
#
loop_
_entity.id
_entity.type
_entity.pdbx_description
1 polymer ?
#
loop_
_entity_poly.entity_id
_entity_poly.type
_entity_poly.pdbx_seq_one_letter_code
_entity_poly.pdbx_strand_id
1 'polypeptide(L)'
;MTIYFGENVKRLRKEKNLTQETLAEFLGVSFQAVSKWERGESLPDITYLPAIASFFGVTTDMLLGADKTEQEEKIQRYIDGYLADYRSGDYDKMLQNMKAAVTEFPGEFRLYVRYMEAIIMKVPSTEEGILRSY
;
A
#
# COMPACT_ATOMS: atom_id res chain seq x y z
N MET A 1 -11.46 -0.44 -8.07
CA MET A 1 -10.00 -0.70 -8.16
C MET A 1 -9.29 0.57 -8.63
N THR A 2 -8.25 0.96 -7.95
CA THR A 2 -7.43 2.12 -8.34
C THR A 2 -6.23 1.65 -9.16
N ILE A 3 -5.98 2.29 -10.29
CA ILE A 3 -4.84 2.00 -11.17
C ILE A 3 -3.75 3.04 -10.91
N TYR A 4 -2.57 2.57 -10.57
CA TYR A 4 -1.41 3.41 -10.22
C TYR A 4 -0.37 3.48 -11.35
N PHE A 5 -0.77 3.20 -12.57
CA PHE A 5 0.13 3.08 -13.72
C PHE A 5 1.03 4.32 -13.89
N GLY A 6 0.45 5.49 -13.95
CA GLY A 6 1.20 6.74 -14.20
C GLY A 6 2.24 7.02 -13.13
N GLU A 7 1.87 6.87 -11.86
CA GLU A 7 2.79 7.04 -10.72
C GLU A 7 3.94 6.03 -10.76
N ASN A 8 3.64 4.77 -11.06
CA ASN A 8 4.62 3.71 -11.11
C ASN A 8 5.60 3.90 -12.27
N VAL A 9 5.12 4.25 -13.46
CA VAL A 9 5.96 4.52 -14.62
C VAL A 9 6.91 5.70 -14.34
N LYS A 10 6.38 6.78 -13.77
CA LYS A 10 7.19 7.95 -13.41
C LYS A 10 8.29 7.59 -12.41
N ARG A 11 7.95 6.84 -11.38
CA ARG A 11 8.90 6.39 -10.36
C ARG A 11 9.99 5.49 -10.96
N LEU A 12 9.60 4.47 -11.72
CA LEU A 12 10.53 3.54 -12.37
C LEU A 12 11.44 4.24 -13.37
N ARG A 13 10.90 5.18 -14.14
CA ARG A 13 11.68 5.98 -15.08
C ARG A 13 12.73 6.81 -14.34
N LYS A 14 12.36 7.49 -13.28
CA LYS A 14 13.28 8.30 -12.47
C LYS A 14 14.35 7.45 -11.78
N GLU A 15 14.01 6.28 -11.29
CA GLU A 15 14.97 5.34 -10.70
C GLU A 15 16.07 4.95 -11.70
N LYS A 16 15.73 4.86 -12.99
CA LYS A 16 16.69 4.58 -14.07
C LYS A 16 17.34 5.83 -14.65
N ASN A 17 17.06 7.01 -14.13
CA ASN A 17 17.55 8.31 -14.64
C ASN A 17 17.22 8.55 -16.12
N LEU A 18 16.03 8.13 -16.54
CA LEU A 18 15.55 8.29 -17.89
C LEU A 18 14.64 9.51 -18.03
N THR A 19 14.71 10.18 -19.20
CA THR A 19 13.74 11.22 -19.56
C THR A 19 12.48 10.60 -20.14
N GLN A 20 11.39 11.38 -20.19
CA GLN A 20 10.17 10.96 -20.86
C GLN A 20 10.40 10.69 -22.33
N GLU A 21 11.24 11.50 -22.99
CA GLU A 21 11.61 11.35 -24.40
C GLU A 21 12.35 10.04 -24.65
N THR A 22 13.28 9.67 -23.79
CA THR A 22 14.04 8.41 -23.94
C THR A 22 13.12 7.20 -23.79
N LEU A 23 12.22 7.22 -22.81
CA LEU A 23 11.23 6.15 -22.65
C LEU A 23 10.30 6.07 -23.86
N ALA A 24 9.83 7.22 -24.35
CA ALA A 24 8.97 7.29 -25.54
C ALA A 24 9.64 6.71 -26.77
N GLU A 25 10.91 7.04 -27.03
CA GLU A 25 11.70 6.49 -28.12
C GLU A 25 11.81 4.97 -28.03
N PHE A 26 12.11 4.46 -26.86
CA PHE A 26 12.22 3.01 -26.64
C PHE A 26 10.90 2.29 -26.95
N LEU A 27 9.78 2.87 -26.55
CA LEU A 27 8.44 2.27 -26.73
C LEU A 27 7.85 2.56 -28.13
N GLY A 28 8.45 3.47 -28.90
CA GLY A 28 7.91 3.86 -30.21
C GLY A 28 6.64 4.70 -30.12
N VAL A 29 6.48 5.48 -29.04
CA VAL A 29 5.35 6.39 -28.82
C VAL A 29 5.84 7.83 -28.73
N SER A 30 4.91 8.80 -28.75
CA SER A 30 5.27 10.20 -28.52
C SER A 30 5.58 10.47 -27.05
N PHE A 31 6.45 11.46 -26.79
CA PHE A 31 6.69 11.85 -25.40
C PHE A 31 5.45 12.46 -24.74
N GLN A 32 4.57 13.08 -25.50
CA GLN A 32 3.28 13.56 -25.01
C GLN A 32 2.42 12.43 -24.44
N ALA A 33 2.46 11.26 -25.09
CA ALA A 33 1.76 10.08 -24.58
C ALA A 33 2.29 9.67 -23.22
N VAL A 34 3.62 9.55 -23.07
CA VAL A 34 4.27 9.22 -21.79
C VAL A 34 3.92 10.27 -20.73
N SER A 35 3.97 11.55 -21.08
CA SER A 35 3.62 12.65 -20.17
C SER A 35 2.18 12.55 -19.68
N LYS A 36 1.23 12.23 -20.56
CA LYS A 36 -0.18 12.04 -20.19
C LYS A 36 -0.38 10.85 -19.26
N TRP A 37 0.34 9.74 -19.51
CA TRP A 37 0.29 8.57 -18.63
C TRP A 37 0.75 8.92 -17.21
N GLU A 38 1.87 9.62 -17.11
CA GLU A 38 2.45 9.99 -15.82
C GLU A 38 1.59 11.00 -15.04
N ARG A 39 0.80 11.81 -15.74
CA ARG A 39 -0.16 12.72 -15.12
C ARG A 39 -1.52 12.07 -14.81
N GLY A 40 -1.71 10.83 -15.20
CA GLY A 40 -2.99 10.13 -15.02
C GLY A 40 -4.10 10.58 -15.96
N GLU A 41 -3.77 11.30 -17.05
CA GLU A 41 -4.74 11.79 -18.03
C GLU A 41 -5.16 10.72 -19.04
N SER A 42 -4.29 9.75 -19.29
CA SER A 42 -4.59 8.64 -20.21
C SER A 42 -3.81 7.39 -19.80
N LEU A 43 -4.24 6.26 -20.33
CA LEU A 43 -3.56 4.97 -20.18
C LEU A 43 -3.02 4.53 -21.55
N PRO A 44 -1.94 3.73 -21.59
CA PRO A 44 -1.47 3.16 -22.84
C PRO A 44 -2.45 2.11 -23.37
N ASP A 45 -2.34 1.83 -24.66
CA ASP A 45 -2.97 0.63 -25.21
C ASP A 45 -2.45 -0.59 -24.46
N ILE A 46 -3.31 -1.55 -24.18
CA ILE A 46 -2.97 -2.75 -23.40
C ILE A 46 -1.79 -3.53 -24.01
N THR A 47 -1.60 -3.43 -25.30
CA THR A 47 -0.51 -4.11 -26.02
C THR A 47 0.87 -3.60 -25.62
N TYR A 48 0.99 -2.39 -25.08
CA TYR A 48 2.25 -1.84 -24.58
C TYR A 48 2.64 -2.33 -23.18
N LEU A 49 1.69 -2.83 -22.40
CA LEU A 49 1.94 -3.19 -21.00
C LEU A 49 3.04 -4.24 -20.81
N PRO A 50 3.08 -5.35 -21.58
CA PRO A 50 4.15 -6.31 -21.47
C PRO A 50 5.55 -5.73 -21.78
N ALA A 51 5.63 -4.87 -22.80
CA ALA A 51 6.90 -4.23 -23.18
C ALA A 51 7.39 -3.25 -22.11
N ILE A 52 6.49 -2.46 -21.54
CA ILE A 52 6.83 -1.52 -20.46
C ILE A 52 7.27 -2.27 -19.20
N ALA A 53 6.54 -3.31 -18.82
CA ALA A 53 6.88 -4.14 -17.66
C ALA A 53 8.24 -4.82 -17.84
N SER A 54 8.49 -5.40 -19.02
CA SER A 54 9.77 -6.02 -19.34
C SER A 54 10.94 -5.01 -19.34
N PHE A 55 10.71 -3.82 -19.87
CA PHE A 55 11.72 -2.76 -19.88
C PHE A 55 12.15 -2.37 -18.46
N PHE A 56 11.22 -2.26 -17.54
CA PHE A 56 11.50 -1.92 -16.14
C PHE A 56 11.83 -3.13 -15.27
N GLY A 57 11.73 -4.36 -15.78
CA GLY A 57 12.00 -5.58 -15.02
C GLY A 57 10.97 -5.84 -13.91
N VAL A 58 9.73 -5.45 -14.12
CA VAL A 58 8.61 -5.64 -13.20
C VAL A 58 7.49 -6.45 -13.86
N THR A 59 6.53 -6.92 -13.07
CA THR A 59 5.34 -7.56 -13.61
C THR A 59 4.32 -6.52 -14.07
N THR A 60 3.37 -6.91 -14.92
CA THR A 60 2.26 -6.03 -15.29
C THR A 60 1.39 -5.67 -14.08
N ASP A 61 1.23 -6.59 -13.13
CA ASP A 61 0.50 -6.33 -11.89
C ASP A 61 1.18 -5.24 -11.05
N MET A 62 2.49 -5.30 -10.91
CA MET A 62 3.27 -4.25 -10.22
C MET A 62 3.19 -2.92 -10.96
N LEU A 63 3.21 -2.95 -12.29
CA LEU A 63 3.12 -1.75 -13.11
C LEU A 63 1.76 -1.05 -12.94
N LEU A 64 0.68 -1.82 -12.88
CA LEU A 64 -0.69 -1.31 -12.65
C LEU A 64 -1.00 -1.01 -11.19
N GLY A 65 -0.15 -1.45 -10.27
CA GLY A 65 -0.36 -1.28 -8.84
C GLY A 65 -1.42 -2.21 -8.25
N ALA A 66 -1.70 -3.32 -8.90
CA ALA A 66 -2.66 -4.31 -8.41
C ALA A 66 -2.23 -4.89 -7.05
N ASP A 67 -0.93 -5.07 -6.86
CA ASP A 67 -0.34 -5.48 -5.60
C ASP A 67 -0.62 -4.48 -4.46
N LYS A 68 -0.51 -3.18 -4.74
CA LYS A 68 -0.81 -2.12 -3.76
C LYS A 68 -2.30 -2.11 -3.39
N THR A 69 -3.18 -2.32 -4.36
CA THR A 69 -4.63 -2.39 -4.13
C THR A 69 -4.96 -3.58 -3.22
N GLU A 70 -4.37 -4.75 -3.47
CA GLU A 70 -4.56 -5.93 -2.64
C GLU A 70 -4.05 -5.72 -1.21
N GLN A 71 -2.87 -5.11 -1.06
CA GLN A 71 -2.33 -4.77 0.25
C GLN A 71 -3.23 -3.79 1.01
N GLU A 72 -3.71 -2.75 0.34
CA GLU A 72 -4.61 -1.76 0.95
C GLU A 72 -5.94 -2.40 1.39
N GLU A 73 -6.49 -3.30 0.60
CA GLU A 73 -7.69 -4.07 0.96
C GLU A 73 -7.45 -4.95 2.20
N LYS A 74 -6.28 -5.58 2.31
CA LYS A 74 -5.90 -6.37 3.50
C LYS A 74 -5.75 -5.50 4.74
N ILE A 75 -5.09 -4.35 4.60
CA ILE A 75 -4.92 -3.37 5.68
C ILE A 75 -6.29 -2.89 6.15
N GLN A 76 -7.18 -2.56 5.22
CA GLN A 76 -8.53 -2.11 5.55
C GLN A 76 -9.33 -3.19 6.26
N ARG A 77 -9.18 -4.46 5.88
CA ARG A 77 -9.84 -5.58 6.61
C ARG A 77 -9.36 -5.69 8.05
N TYR A 78 -8.07 -5.49 8.31
CA TYR A 78 -7.55 -5.45 9.68
C TYR A 78 -8.14 -4.29 10.48
N ILE A 79 -8.25 -3.11 9.88
CA ILE A 79 -8.84 -1.93 10.51
C ILE A 79 -10.32 -2.15 10.83
N ASP A 80 -11.08 -2.71 9.89
CA ASP A 80 -12.50 -3.01 10.07
C ASP A 80 -12.70 -4.07 11.17
N GLY A 81 -11.84 -5.08 11.21
CA GLY A 81 -11.84 -6.09 12.28
C GLY A 81 -11.55 -5.50 13.64
N TYR A 82 -10.60 -4.58 13.74
CA TYR A 82 -10.30 -3.84 14.95
C TYR A 82 -11.55 -3.09 15.49
N LEU A 83 -12.24 -2.37 14.61
CA LEU A 83 -13.44 -1.64 14.98
C LEU A 83 -14.58 -2.57 15.44
N ALA A 84 -14.74 -3.72 14.78
CA ALA A 84 -15.72 -4.73 15.15
C ALA A 84 -15.40 -5.35 16.52
N ASP A 85 -14.16 -5.69 16.77
CA ASP A 85 -13.70 -6.26 18.04
C ASP A 85 -13.84 -5.24 19.20
N TYR A 86 -13.55 -3.98 18.92
CA TYR A 86 -13.76 -2.89 19.87
C TYR A 86 -15.23 -2.78 20.28
N ARG A 87 -16.16 -2.79 19.31
CA ARG A 87 -17.60 -2.70 19.56
C ARG A 87 -18.14 -3.90 20.34
N SER A 88 -17.61 -5.09 20.08
CA SER A 88 -18.02 -6.32 20.76
C SER A 88 -17.35 -6.49 22.13
N GLY A 89 -16.33 -5.69 22.44
CA GLY A 89 -15.58 -5.77 23.68
C GLY A 89 -14.61 -6.95 23.75
N ASP A 90 -14.35 -7.60 22.63
CA ASP A 90 -13.38 -8.71 22.54
C ASP A 90 -11.94 -8.18 22.36
N TYR A 91 -11.39 -7.66 23.44
CA TYR A 91 -10.05 -7.04 23.43
C TYR A 91 -8.92 -8.05 23.27
N ASP A 92 -9.12 -9.31 23.64
CA ASP A 92 -8.15 -10.38 23.39
C ASP A 92 -7.99 -10.65 21.91
N LYS A 93 -9.10 -10.80 21.22
CA LYS A 93 -9.14 -11.00 19.77
C LYS A 93 -8.58 -9.78 19.04
N MET A 94 -8.94 -8.58 19.49
CA MET A 94 -8.44 -7.32 18.95
C MET A 94 -6.90 -7.25 19.02
N LEU A 95 -6.33 -7.59 20.19
CA LEU A 95 -4.88 -7.58 20.39
C LEU A 95 -4.17 -8.61 19.49
N GLN A 96 -4.69 -9.83 19.41
CA GLN A 96 -4.13 -10.88 18.55
C GLN A 96 -4.17 -10.49 17.09
N ASN A 97 -5.29 -9.94 16.61
CA ASN A 97 -5.45 -9.51 15.22
C ASN A 97 -4.52 -8.35 14.88
N MET A 98 -4.36 -7.39 15.77
CA MET A 98 -3.45 -6.26 15.54
C MET A 98 -1.98 -6.69 15.57
N LYS A 99 -1.61 -7.63 16.40
CA LYS A 99 -0.27 -8.22 16.40
C LYS A 99 0.03 -8.91 15.06
N ALA A 100 -0.92 -9.67 14.55
CA ALA A 100 -0.80 -10.28 13.22
C ALA A 100 -0.69 -9.23 12.11
N ALA A 101 -1.47 -8.16 12.20
CA ALA A 101 -1.46 -7.07 11.22
C ALA A 101 -0.12 -6.36 11.13
N VAL A 102 0.48 -5.97 12.26
CA VAL A 102 1.79 -5.30 12.28
C VAL A 102 2.93 -6.24 11.88
N THR A 103 2.75 -7.55 12.07
CA THR A 103 3.72 -8.56 11.62
C THR A 103 3.68 -8.69 10.10
N GLU A 104 2.48 -8.67 9.50
CA GLU A 104 2.30 -8.77 8.06
C GLU A 104 2.69 -7.47 7.33
N PHE A 105 2.38 -6.31 7.92
CA PHE A 105 2.65 -4.99 7.34
C PHE A 105 3.49 -4.14 8.30
N PRO A 106 4.79 -4.44 8.47
CA PRO A 106 5.63 -3.78 9.47
C PRO A 106 5.90 -2.29 9.21
N GLY A 107 5.67 -1.82 7.97
CA GLY A 107 5.81 -0.41 7.60
C GLY A 107 4.53 0.42 7.73
N GLU A 108 3.41 -0.19 8.12
CA GLU A 108 2.10 0.48 8.09
C GLU A 108 1.77 1.12 9.44
N PHE A 109 1.98 2.43 9.53
CA PHE A 109 1.78 3.21 10.74
C PHE A 109 0.35 3.11 11.31
N ARG A 110 -0.67 3.09 10.45
CA ARG A 110 -2.08 3.00 10.87
C ARG A 110 -2.38 1.78 11.74
N LEU A 111 -1.67 0.67 11.51
CA LEU A 111 -1.85 -0.57 12.26
C LEU A 111 -1.14 -0.52 13.62
N TYR A 112 0.02 0.12 13.68
CA TYR A 112 0.75 0.27 14.95
C TYR A 112 -0.02 1.10 15.97
N VAL A 113 -0.64 2.20 15.54
CA VAL A 113 -1.47 3.02 16.42
C VAL A 113 -2.58 2.18 17.07
N ARG A 114 -3.26 1.37 16.28
CA ARG A 114 -4.33 0.49 16.76
C ARG A 114 -3.80 -0.65 17.63
N TYR A 115 -2.63 -1.17 17.31
CA TYR A 115 -1.99 -2.18 18.14
C TYR A 115 -1.64 -1.63 19.53
N MET A 116 -1.10 -0.42 19.59
CA MET A 116 -0.81 0.25 20.86
C MET A 116 -2.11 0.51 21.67
N GLU A 117 -3.16 0.96 21.03
CA GLU A 117 -4.48 1.13 21.66
C GLU A 117 -4.99 -0.19 22.24
N ALA A 118 -4.87 -1.28 21.50
CA ALA A 118 -5.29 -2.61 21.95
C ALA A 118 -4.51 -3.08 23.18
N ILE A 119 -3.20 -2.82 23.21
CA ILE A 119 -2.36 -3.12 24.39
C ILE A 119 -2.84 -2.34 25.62
N ILE A 120 -3.08 -1.05 25.43
CA ILE A 120 -3.55 -0.17 26.53
C ILE A 120 -4.89 -0.63 27.08
N MET A 121 -5.81 -1.02 26.22
CA MET A 121 -7.15 -1.50 26.64
C MET A 121 -7.10 -2.82 27.42
N LYS A 122 -6.05 -3.59 27.25
CA LYS A 122 -5.85 -4.84 28.03
C LYS A 122 -5.23 -4.63 29.40
N VAL A 123 -4.64 -3.46 29.65
CA VAL A 123 -4.09 -3.17 30.99
C VAL A 123 -5.23 -3.03 31.98
N PRO A 124 -5.24 -3.79 33.09
CA PRO A 124 -6.30 -3.67 34.09
C PRO A 124 -6.38 -2.24 34.64
N SER A 125 -7.57 -1.69 34.67
CA SER A 125 -7.87 -0.35 35.22
C SER A 125 -7.85 -0.36 36.75
N THR A 126 -6.93 -1.06 37.36
CA THR A 126 -6.76 -1.07 38.82
C THR A 126 -5.65 -0.11 39.23
N GLU A 127 -5.75 0.46 40.41
CA GLU A 127 -4.66 1.31 40.93
C GLU A 127 -3.30 0.61 40.88
N GLU A 128 -3.27 -0.70 41.12
CA GLU A 128 -2.06 -1.52 40.95
C GLU A 128 -1.54 -1.58 39.51
N GLY A 129 -2.44 -1.62 38.54
CA GLY A 129 -2.07 -1.59 37.12
C GLY A 129 -1.47 -0.26 36.71
N ILE A 130 -1.99 0.84 37.26
CA ILE A 130 -1.49 2.19 37.00
C ILE A 130 -0.10 2.37 37.64
N LEU A 131 0.09 1.88 38.85
CA LEU A 131 1.38 1.96 39.56
C LEU A 131 2.47 1.11 38.91
N ARG A 132 2.13 0.02 38.24
CA ARG A 132 3.07 -0.83 37.52
C ARG A 132 3.49 -0.26 36.15
N SER A 133 2.74 0.69 35.61
CA SER A 133 3.08 1.35 34.32
C SER A 133 4.06 2.52 34.50
N TYR A 134 4.43 2.82 35.72
CA TYR A 134 5.49 3.76 36.10
C TYR A 134 6.70 2.97 36.61
#